data_be5367282bc342997701ddf23b18db19
#
_entry.id   be5367282bc342997701ddf23b18db19
#
_cell.length_a   1.000
_cell.length_b   1.000
_cell.length_c   1.000
_cell.angle_alpha   90.00
_cell.angle_beta   90.00
_cell.angle_gamma   90.00
#
_symmetry.space_group_name_H-M   'P 1'
#
loop_
_entity.id
_entity.type
_entity.pdbx_description
1 polymer ?
#
loop_
_entity_poly.entity_id
_entity_poly.type
_entity_poly.pdbx_seq_one_letter_code
_entity_poly.pdbx_strand_id
1 'polypeptide(L)'
;KVVIVQSDWAPGAEATAVFTDAFTKAGGQVVETIKVPLANPDFAPFLQRARDLNPDTLFVFVPAGQAGTFAKQFTERGLDKAGIRVIGPGDVMDDDLLNGMGDAALGAVTAHHYSAAHPSAMNKEFVAAYKKAYGNRPGFMAVSGYDGIRLIYEALKKTGGKTDGDALVEAMKGMKWES
;
A
#
# COMPACT_ATOMS: atom_id res chain seq x y z
N LYS A 1 16.98 9.12 -11.05
CA LYS A 1 17.38 7.70 -10.93
C LYS A 1 16.62 7.06 -9.78
N VAL A 2 16.21 5.80 -9.94
CA VAL A 2 15.54 5.02 -8.91
C VAL A 2 16.26 3.71 -8.63
N VAL A 3 16.31 3.33 -7.35
CA VAL A 3 16.60 1.95 -6.92
C VAL A 3 15.29 1.35 -6.43
N ILE A 4 15.02 0.12 -6.84
CA ILE A 4 13.83 -0.63 -6.43
C ILE A 4 14.20 -1.52 -5.25
N VAL A 5 13.42 -1.47 -4.17
CA VAL A 5 13.51 -2.38 -3.02
C VAL A 5 12.20 -3.15 -2.95
N GLN A 6 12.25 -4.43 -3.23
CA GLN A 6 11.06 -5.30 -3.26
C GLN A 6 11.23 -6.53 -2.40
N SER A 7 10.15 -7.00 -1.78
CA SER A 7 10.13 -8.33 -1.19
C SER A 7 10.19 -9.42 -2.27
N ASP A 8 10.95 -10.48 -2.01
CA ASP A 8 11.17 -11.59 -2.95
C ASP A 8 9.97 -12.54 -2.98
N TRP A 9 8.93 -12.14 -3.69
CA TRP A 9 7.70 -12.89 -3.94
C TRP A 9 7.02 -12.39 -5.24
N ALA A 10 6.03 -13.14 -5.74
CA ALA A 10 5.42 -12.85 -7.03
C ALA A 10 4.84 -11.43 -7.19
N PRO A 11 4.02 -10.88 -6.25
CA PRO A 11 3.54 -9.50 -6.36
C PRO A 11 4.65 -8.43 -6.39
N GLY A 12 5.77 -8.66 -5.67
CA GLY A 12 6.92 -7.75 -5.72
C GLY A 12 7.58 -7.73 -7.09
N ALA A 13 7.73 -8.90 -7.71
CA ALA A 13 8.27 -9.01 -9.06
C ALA A 13 7.36 -8.37 -10.11
N GLU A 14 6.04 -8.55 -9.98
CA GLU A 14 5.04 -7.94 -10.87
C GLU A 14 5.04 -6.41 -10.75
N ALA A 15 4.97 -5.89 -9.53
CA ALA A 15 5.03 -4.45 -9.28
C ALA A 15 6.31 -3.82 -9.84
N THR A 16 7.45 -4.49 -9.67
CA THR A 16 8.73 -4.06 -10.24
C THR A 16 8.70 -4.01 -11.75
N ALA A 17 8.16 -5.04 -12.41
CA ALA A 17 8.09 -5.08 -13.87
C ALA A 17 7.21 -3.96 -14.42
N VAL A 18 6.02 -3.74 -13.85
CA VAL A 18 5.09 -2.68 -14.26
C VAL A 18 5.68 -1.30 -14.01
N PHE A 19 6.26 -1.07 -12.82
CA PHE A 19 6.90 0.20 -12.50
C PHE A 19 8.09 0.48 -13.44
N THR A 20 8.97 -0.51 -13.66
CA THR A 20 10.15 -0.35 -14.51
C THR A 20 9.74 0.02 -15.94
N ASP A 21 8.76 -0.67 -16.52
CA ASP A 21 8.26 -0.39 -17.87
C ASP A 21 7.72 1.04 -17.97
N ALA A 22 6.83 1.45 -17.07
CA ALA A 22 6.25 2.79 -17.07
C ALA A 22 7.29 3.88 -16.81
N PHE A 23 8.19 3.67 -15.84
CA PHE A 23 9.18 4.65 -15.44
C PHE A 23 10.25 4.88 -16.53
N THR A 24 10.72 3.81 -17.17
CA THR A 24 11.70 3.92 -18.25
C THR A 24 11.10 4.52 -19.52
N LYS A 25 9.84 4.21 -19.87
CA LYS A 25 9.11 4.87 -20.96
C LYS A 25 8.94 6.37 -20.73
N ALA A 26 8.84 6.79 -19.47
CA ALA A 26 8.80 8.21 -19.10
C ALA A 26 10.19 8.89 -19.05
N GLY A 27 11.26 8.20 -19.46
CA GLY A 27 12.63 8.72 -19.45
C GLY A 27 13.38 8.54 -18.14
N GLY A 28 12.81 7.81 -17.18
CA GLY A 28 13.45 7.49 -15.91
C GLY A 28 14.53 6.40 -16.05
N GLN A 29 15.42 6.33 -15.07
CA GLN A 29 16.47 5.31 -15.01
C GLN A 29 16.33 4.45 -13.76
N VAL A 30 16.11 3.16 -13.92
CA VAL A 30 16.23 2.16 -12.86
C VAL A 30 17.69 1.73 -12.77
N VAL A 31 18.32 2.00 -11.62
CA VAL A 31 19.74 1.69 -11.38
C VAL A 31 19.91 0.22 -11.00
N GLU A 32 19.08 -0.24 -10.07
CA GLU A 32 19.11 -1.60 -9.57
C GLU A 32 17.78 -2.01 -8.95
N THR A 33 17.50 -3.31 -8.95
CA THR A 33 16.42 -3.94 -8.18
C THR A 33 17.04 -4.79 -7.07
N ILE A 34 16.78 -4.41 -5.83
CA ILE A 34 17.23 -5.10 -4.62
C ILE A 34 16.07 -5.94 -4.08
N LYS A 35 16.27 -7.25 -4.02
CA LYS A 35 15.31 -8.18 -3.44
C LYS A 35 15.62 -8.40 -1.96
N VAL A 36 14.58 -8.28 -1.13
CA VAL A 36 14.66 -8.55 0.30
C VAL A 36 13.84 -9.79 0.66
N PRO A 37 14.25 -10.59 1.65
CA PRO A 37 13.49 -11.75 2.10
C PRO A 37 12.06 -11.36 2.50
N LEU A 38 11.09 -12.22 2.18
CA LEU A 38 9.68 -11.98 2.53
C LEU A 38 9.44 -12.11 4.04
N ALA A 39 10.16 -13.01 4.73
CA ALA A 39 9.96 -13.26 6.15
C ALA A 39 10.95 -12.45 7.00
N ASN A 40 10.39 -11.62 7.90
CA ASN A 40 11.15 -10.86 8.90
C ASN A 40 12.46 -10.24 8.40
N PRO A 41 12.42 -9.41 7.34
CA PRO A 41 13.64 -8.87 6.77
C PRO A 41 14.30 -7.87 7.73
N ASP A 42 15.63 -7.98 7.86
CA ASP A 42 16.47 -6.86 8.24
C ASP A 42 16.75 -6.04 6.99
N PHE A 43 16.20 -4.84 6.90
CA PHE A 43 16.38 -3.95 5.75
C PHE A 43 17.73 -3.26 5.72
N ALA A 44 18.44 -3.21 6.84
CA ALA A 44 19.65 -2.42 6.99
C ALA A 44 20.72 -2.68 5.92
N PRO A 45 21.11 -3.93 5.59
CA PRO A 45 22.12 -4.17 4.54
C PRO A 45 21.63 -3.80 3.14
N PHE A 46 20.33 -3.98 2.85
CA PHE A 46 19.73 -3.63 1.57
C PHE A 46 19.62 -2.11 1.40
N LEU A 47 19.25 -1.39 2.45
CA LEU A 47 19.20 0.08 2.46
C LEU A 47 20.59 0.69 2.35
N GLN A 48 21.62 0.08 2.98
CA GLN A 48 23.00 0.52 2.79
C GLN A 48 23.40 0.39 1.31
N ARG A 49 23.13 -0.75 0.70
CA ARG A 49 23.39 -0.96 -0.75
C ARG A 49 22.64 0.05 -1.62
N ALA A 50 21.38 0.30 -1.32
CA ALA A 50 20.59 1.30 -2.02
C ALA A 50 21.20 2.71 -1.90
N ARG A 51 21.66 3.09 -0.71
CA ARG A 51 22.31 4.36 -0.47
C ARG A 51 23.61 4.51 -1.26
N ASP A 52 24.44 3.46 -1.31
CA ASP A 52 25.74 3.46 -2.01
C ASP A 52 25.57 3.66 -3.52
N LEU A 53 24.42 3.30 -4.09
CA LEU A 53 24.03 3.54 -5.48
C LEU A 53 23.62 4.99 -5.75
N ASN A 54 23.49 5.80 -4.71
CA ASN A 54 23.15 7.23 -4.77
C ASN A 54 21.94 7.55 -5.68
N PRO A 55 20.77 6.96 -5.43
CA PRO A 55 19.56 7.25 -6.20
C PRO A 55 18.90 8.55 -5.73
N ASP A 56 18.04 9.12 -6.56
CA ASP A 56 17.19 10.24 -6.17
C ASP A 56 15.97 9.74 -5.36
N THR A 57 15.58 8.49 -5.58
CA THR A 57 14.33 7.91 -5.05
C THR A 57 14.48 6.40 -4.89
N LEU A 58 13.82 5.84 -3.88
CA LEU A 58 13.54 4.41 -3.78
C LEU A 58 12.08 4.16 -4.21
N PHE A 59 11.88 3.22 -5.13
CA PHE A 59 10.58 2.58 -5.29
C PHE A 59 10.53 1.38 -4.37
N VAL A 60 9.56 1.34 -3.47
CA VAL A 60 9.50 0.33 -2.41
C VAL A 60 8.22 -0.47 -2.53
N PHE A 61 8.34 -1.80 -2.60
CA PHE A 61 7.23 -2.73 -2.53
C PHE A 61 7.51 -3.80 -1.48
N VAL A 62 7.01 -3.58 -0.28
CA VAL A 62 7.08 -4.51 0.84
C VAL A 62 5.69 -4.68 1.45
N PRO A 63 5.36 -5.85 2.04
CA PRO A 63 4.08 -6.05 2.70
C PRO A 63 3.83 -5.00 3.79
N ALA A 64 2.58 -4.57 3.97
CA ALA A 64 2.17 -3.56 4.93
C ALA A 64 2.72 -3.82 6.35
N GLY A 65 2.72 -5.07 6.83
CA GLY A 65 3.27 -5.44 8.13
C GLY A 65 4.78 -5.20 8.30
N GLN A 66 5.52 -4.90 7.23
CA GLN A 66 6.96 -4.61 7.25
C GLN A 66 7.27 -3.13 7.09
N ALA A 67 6.29 -2.33 6.73
CA ALA A 67 6.45 -0.91 6.41
C ALA A 67 7.04 -0.10 7.57
N GLY A 68 6.61 -0.36 8.81
CA GLY A 68 7.15 0.29 10.00
C GLY A 68 8.65 -0.01 10.22
N THR A 69 9.07 -1.27 10.05
CA THR A 69 10.48 -1.67 10.16
C THR A 69 11.31 -1.04 9.04
N PHE A 70 10.79 -1.03 7.82
CA PHE A 70 11.43 -0.36 6.69
C PHE A 70 11.63 1.14 6.98
N ALA A 71 10.59 1.86 7.35
CA ALA A 71 10.65 3.30 7.60
C ALA A 71 11.63 3.65 8.73
N LYS A 72 11.61 2.88 9.83
CA LYS A 72 12.56 3.04 10.93
C LYS A 72 14.01 2.89 10.44
N GLN A 73 14.32 1.80 9.75
CA GLN A 73 15.69 1.53 9.29
C GLN A 73 16.12 2.49 8.18
N PHE A 74 15.19 3.00 7.36
CA PHE A 74 15.44 4.03 6.37
C PHE A 74 15.99 5.32 7.01
N THR A 75 15.34 5.78 8.08
CA THR A 75 15.81 6.97 8.83
C THR A 75 17.06 6.70 9.66
N GLU A 76 17.16 5.55 10.32
CA GLU A 76 18.36 5.17 11.09
C GLU A 76 19.62 5.10 10.23
N ARG A 77 19.47 4.72 8.96
CA ARG A 77 20.56 4.71 7.97
C ARG A 77 20.79 6.06 7.30
N GLY A 78 20.01 7.08 7.65
CA GLY A 78 20.17 8.45 7.16
C GLY A 78 19.87 8.63 5.67
N LEU A 79 19.00 7.78 5.07
CA LEU A 79 18.62 7.94 3.67
C LEU A 79 17.73 9.17 3.48
N ASP A 80 16.89 9.49 4.46
CA ASP A 80 16.09 10.73 4.52
C ASP A 80 16.99 11.97 4.49
N LYS A 81 18.04 11.98 5.33
CA LYS A 81 19.03 13.08 5.40
C LYS A 81 19.88 13.20 4.14
N ALA A 82 20.06 12.11 3.41
CA ALA A 82 20.69 12.10 2.10
C ALA A 82 19.78 12.63 0.98
N GLY A 83 18.52 13.00 1.29
CA GLY A 83 17.56 13.51 0.33
C GLY A 83 16.91 12.44 -0.56
N ILE A 84 17.07 11.16 -0.23
CA ILE A 84 16.49 10.05 -0.97
C ILE A 84 14.99 9.97 -0.63
N ARG A 85 14.14 10.08 -1.65
CA ARG A 85 12.68 10.01 -1.49
C ARG A 85 12.19 8.57 -1.56
N VAL A 86 11.02 8.33 -0.97
CA VAL A 86 10.30 7.05 -1.06
C VAL A 86 9.06 7.22 -1.92
N ILE A 87 8.89 6.34 -2.88
CA ILE A 87 7.65 6.18 -3.66
C ILE A 87 7.24 4.71 -3.66
N GLY A 88 5.97 4.43 -3.80
CA GLY A 88 5.49 3.05 -3.85
C GLY A 88 3.97 2.92 -3.86
N PRO A 89 3.44 1.69 -3.82
CA PRO A 89 2.03 1.50 -3.53
C PRO A 89 1.71 1.83 -2.06
N GLY A 90 0.43 1.92 -1.74
CA GLY A 90 -0.03 2.29 -0.41
C GLY A 90 0.37 1.34 0.72
N ASP A 91 0.71 0.10 0.40
CA ASP A 91 1.20 -0.89 1.38
C ASP A 91 2.38 -0.38 2.21
N VAL A 92 3.20 0.49 1.65
CA VAL A 92 4.39 1.05 2.33
C VAL A 92 4.03 2.11 3.36
N MET A 93 2.90 2.81 3.17
CA MET A 93 2.48 3.97 3.98
C MET A 93 0.96 3.96 4.19
N ASP A 94 0.40 2.81 4.64
CA ASP A 94 -1.03 2.73 4.86
C ASP A 94 -1.48 3.57 6.06
N ASP A 95 -2.69 4.08 6.01
CA ASP A 95 -3.24 5.03 6.98
C ASP A 95 -3.23 4.53 8.43
N ASP A 96 -3.40 3.24 8.66
CA ASP A 96 -3.36 2.64 10.00
C ASP A 96 -1.93 2.55 10.57
N LEU A 97 -0.91 2.54 9.72
CA LEU A 97 0.50 2.41 10.08
C LEU A 97 1.19 3.75 10.35
N LEU A 98 0.68 4.86 9.77
CA LEU A 98 1.35 6.17 9.79
C LEU A 98 1.70 6.66 11.19
N ASN A 99 0.83 6.44 12.17
CA ASN A 99 1.09 6.88 13.55
C ASN A 99 2.32 6.17 14.17
N GLY A 100 2.58 4.92 13.78
CA GLY A 100 3.74 4.16 14.24
C GLY A 100 5.03 4.50 13.49
N MET A 101 4.94 5.12 12.31
CA MET A 101 6.07 5.49 11.47
C MET A 101 6.64 6.88 11.82
N GLY A 102 5.81 7.76 12.42
CA GLY A 102 6.21 9.12 12.77
C GLY A 102 6.73 9.90 11.55
N ASP A 103 7.76 10.71 11.77
CA ASP A 103 8.34 11.58 10.73
C ASP A 103 9.02 10.80 9.60
N ALA A 104 9.29 9.50 9.77
CA ALA A 104 9.84 8.65 8.70
C ALA A 104 8.91 8.50 7.49
N ALA A 105 7.61 8.75 7.67
CA ALA A 105 6.64 8.75 6.59
C ALA A 105 6.58 10.07 5.80
N LEU A 106 7.18 11.15 6.30
CA LEU A 106 7.10 12.46 5.66
C LEU A 106 7.82 12.49 4.32
N GLY A 107 7.14 13.07 3.32
CA GLY A 107 7.68 13.20 1.96
C GLY A 107 7.58 11.94 1.10
N ALA A 108 7.11 10.81 1.65
CA ALA A 108 6.79 9.64 0.82
C ALA A 108 5.57 9.92 -0.07
N VAL A 109 5.62 9.42 -1.30
CA VAL A 109 4.51 9.52 -2.26
C VAL A 109 4.03 8.11 -2.59
N THR A 110 2.78 7.84 -2.31
CA THR A 110 2.17 6.53 -2.58
C THR A 110 0.92 6.67 -3.45
N ALA A 111 0.64 5.62 -4.22
CA ALA A 111 -0.60 5.47 -4.96
C ALA A 111 -1.37 4.26 -4.42
N HIS A 112 -2.63 4.48 -4.08
CA HIS A 112 -3.51 3.41 -3.59
C HIS A 112 -4.96 3.71 -3.97
N HIS A 113 -5.83 2.70 -3.82
CA HIS A 113 -7.27 2.83 -4.08
C HIS A 113 -8.05 3.47 -2.93
N TYR A 114 -7.44 3.65 -1.75
CA TYR A 114 -8.08 4.22 -0.57
C TYR A 114 -7.14 5.11 0.23
N SER A 115 -7.72 6.13 0.86
CA SER A 115 -7.10 6.90 1.95
C SER A 115 -8.17 7.33 2.95
N ALA A 116 -7.89 7.20 4.23
CA ALA A 116 -8.75 7.71 5.30
C ALA A 116 -8.92 9.24 5.27
N ALA A 117 -8.09 9.95 4.52
CA ALA A 117 -8.19 11.39 4.30
C ALA A 117 -9.14 11.78 3.15
N HIS A 118 -9.72 10.81 2.42
CA HIS A 118 -10.64 11.11 1.32
C HIS A 118 -11.81 11.97 1.80
N PRO A 119 -12.16 13.07 1.10
CA PRO A 119 -13.05 14.10 1.63
C PRO A 119 -14.54 13.79 1.53
N SER A 120 -14.95 12.65 0.95
CA SER A 120 -16.38 12.32 0.81
C SER A 120 -17.08 12.20 2.16
N ALA A 121 -18.38 12.47 2.17
CA ALA A 121 -19.19 12.34 3.38
C ALA A 121 -19.22 10.89 3.88
N MET A 122 -19.37 9.93 2.97
CA MET A 122 -19.38 8.50 3.29
C MET A 122 -18.09 8.05 3.94
N ASN A 123 -16.92 8.46 3.41
CA ASN A 123 -15.63 8.13 4.03
C ASN A 123 -15.50 8.75 5.43
N LYS A 124 -15.93 9.99 5.63
CA LYS A 124 -15.89 10.64 6.95
C LYS A 124 -16.72 9.88 7.98
N GLU A 125 -17.91 9.41 7.60
CA GLU A 125 -18.77 8.58 8.46
C GLU A 125 -18.12 7.22 8.76
N PHE A 126 -17.59 6.56 7.73
CA PHE A 126 -16.87 5.28 7.89
C PHE A 126 -15.67 5.43 8.83
N VAL A 127 -14.81 6.42 8.60
CA VAL A 127 -13.62 6.67 9.43
C VAL A 127 -14.04 6.98 10.89
N ALA A 128 -15.08 7.78 11.11
CA ALA A 128 -15.56 8.09 12.45
C ALA A 128 -16.10 6.84 13.16
N ALA A 129 -16.91 6.02 12.48
CA ALA A 129 -17.44 4.78 13.00
C ALA A 129 -16.33 3.76 13.32
N TYR A 130 -15.37 3.61 12.40
CA TYR A 130 -14.24 2.71 12.58
C TYR A 130 -13.36 3.13 13.76
N LYS A 131 -13.01 4.41 13.88
CA LYS A 131 -12.25 4.94 15.03
C LYS A 131 -12.98 4.73 16.36
N LYS A 132 -14.30 4.91 16.38
CA LYS A 132 -15.11 4.66 17.57
C LYS A 132 -15.06 3.19 17.99
N ALA A 133 -15.06 2.27 17.01
CA ALA A 133 -15.09 0.83 17.28
C ALA A 133 -13.70 0.25 17.63
N TYR A 134 -12.65 0.73 16.98
CA TYR A 134 -11.31 0.11 17.01
C TYR A 134 -10.18 1.01 17.54
N GLY A 135 -10.42 2.29 17.75
CA GLY A 135 -9.45 3.23 18.34
C GLY A 135 -8.39 3.79 17.38
N ASN A 136 -8.31 3.29 16.14
CA ASN A 136 -7.34 3.71 15.12
C ASN A 136 -8.01 4.09 13.80
N ARG A 137 -7.26 4.68 12.86
CA ARG A 137 -7.75 4.94 11.51
C ARG A 137 -7.90 3.64 10.73
N PRO A 138 -8.91 3.55 9.84
CA PRO A 138 -8.99 2.42 8.91
C PRO A 138 -7.89 2.52 7.85
N GLY A 139 -7.28 1.39 7.51
CA GLY A 139 -6.43 1.23 6.33
C GLY A 139 -7.22 0.66 5.15
N PHE A 140 -6.54 0.40 4.04
CA PHE A 140 -7.16 -0.12 2.82
C PHE A 140 -7.79 -1.52 3.03
N MET A 141 -7.25 -2.34 3.91
CA MET A 141 -7.83 -3.65 4.25
C MET A 141 -9.19 -3.50 4.95
N ALA A 142 -9.33 -2.49 5.80
CA ALA A 142 -10.57 -2.23 6.52
C ALA A 142 -11.70 -1.82 5.56
N VAL A 143 -11.44 -0.90 4.62
CA VAL A 143 -12.43 -0.49 3.64
C VAL A 143 -12.77 -1.63 2.67
N SER A 144 -11.77 -2.40 2.24
CA SER A 144 -11.99 -3.55 1.35
C SER A 144 -12.89 -4.61 2.00
N GLY A 145 -12.67 -4.89 3.29
CA GLY A 145 -13.54 -5.79 4.05
C GLY A 145 -14.98 -5.26 4.18
N TYR A 146 -15.12 -3.97 4.49
CA TYR A 146 -16.42 -3.31 4.62
C TYR A 146 -17.19 -3.36 3.30
N ASP A 147 -16.56 -2.96 2.19
CA ASP A 147 -17.19 -2.96 0.88
C ASP A 147 -17.50 -4.37 0.37
N GLY A 148 -16.62 -5.34 0.64
CA GLY A 148 -16.86 -6.73 0.30
C GLY A 148 -18.12 -7.30 0.97
N ILE A 149 -18.30 -7.03 2.25
CA ILE A 149 -19.51 -7.45 2.97
C ILE A 149 -20.74 -6.68 2.49
N ARG A 150 -20.63 -5.38 2.23
CA ARG A 150 -21.70 -4.59 1.65
C ARG A 150 -22.16 -5.16 0.29
N LEU A 151 -21.20 -5.52 -0.57
CA LEU A 151 -21.50 -6.15 -1.86
C LEU A 151 -22.32 -7.43 -1.69
N ILE A 152 -21.96 -8.28 -0.71
CA ILE A 152 -22.70 -9.51 -0.41
C ILE A 152 -24.12 -9.18 0.07
N TYR A 153 -24.30 -8.17 0.92
CA TYR A 153 -25.62 -7.77 1.38
C TYR A 153 -26.53 -7.26 0.24
N GLU A 154 -25.97 -6.46 -0.66
CA GLU A 154 -26.73 -5.98 -1.83
C GLU A 154 -27.10 -7.13 -2.79
N ALA A 155 -26.19 -8.11 -2.96
CA ALA A 155 -26.50 -9.32 -3.74
C ALA A 155 -27.60 -10.15 -3.10
N LEU A 156 -27.57 -10.34 -1.77
CA LEU A 156 -28.62 -11.04 -1.04
C LEU A 156 -30.00 -10.36 -1.18
N LYS A 157 -30.03 -9.03 -1.14
CA LYS A 157 -31.27 -8.29 -1.40
C LYS A 157 -31.80 -8.57 -2.81
N LYS A 158 -30.92 -8.52 -3.84
CA LYS A 158 -31.31 -8.81 -5.24
C LYS A 158 -31.80 -10.24 -5.45
N THR A 159 -31.21 -11.21 -4.75
CA THR A 159 -31.58 -12.63 -4.86
C THR A 159 -32.79 -13.01 -3.98
N GLY A 160 -33.37 -12.07 -3.22
CA GLY A 160 -34.43 -12.34 -2.27
C GLY A 160 -34.00 -13.25 -1.13
N GLY A 161 -32.74 -13.14 -0.69
CA GLY A 161 -32.15 -13.92 0.41
C GLY A 161 -31.60 -15.29 0.01
N LYS A 162 -31.53 -15.62 -1.29
CA LYS A 162 -30.88 -16.85 -1.76
C LYS A 162 -29.38 -16.77 -1.52
N THR A 163 -28.79 -17.82 -0.97
CA THR A 163 -27.37 -17.92 -0.62
C THR A 163 -26.56 -18.82 -1.57
N ASP A 164 -27.16 -19.21 -2.69
CA ASP A 164 -26.46 -19.93 -3.75
C ASP A 164 -25.33 -19.08 -4.32
N GLY A 165 -24.11 -19.64 -4.39
CA GLY A 165 -22.90 -18.91 -4.77
C GLY A 165 -22.95 -18.35 -6.17
N ASP A 166 -23.45 -19.13 -7.14
CA ASP A 166 -23.54 -18.70 -8.55
C ASP A 166 -24.59 -17.58 -8.69
N ALA A 167 -25.73 -17.70 -8.01
CA ALA A 167 -26.75 -16.66 -8.00
C ALA A 167 -26.24 -15.36 -7.36
N LEU A 168 -25.44 -15.43 -6.29
CA LEU A 168 -24.84 -14.26 -5.67
C LEU A 168 -23.81 -13.60 -6.60
N VAL A 169 -22.92 -14.39 -7.21
CA VAL A 169 -21.92 -13.87 -8.16
C VAL A 169 -22.60 -13.18 -9.34
N GLU A 170 -23.64 -13.79 -9.93
CA GLU A 170 -24.41 -13.15 -11.01
C GLU A 170 -25.07 -11.84 -10.55
N ALA A 171 -25.62 -11.82 -9.35
CA ALA A 171 -26.22 -10.61 -8.78
C ALA A 171 -25.21 -9.48 -8.55
N MET A 172 -23.94 -9.81 -8.22
CA MET A 172 -22.85 -8.85 -8.00
C MET A 172 -22.33 -8.24 -9.30
N LYS A 173 -22.42 -8.94 -10.42
CA LYS A 173 -21.89 -8.45 -11.71
C LYS A 173 -22.48 -7.09 -12.08
N GLY A 174 -21.59 -6.16 -12.41
CA GLY A 174 -21.97 -4.82 -12.86
C GLY A 174 -22.58 -3.92 -11.78
N MET A 175 -22.57 -4.31 -10.50
CA MET A 175 -22.95 -3.40 -9.42
C MET A 175 -22.01 -2.19 -9.38
N LYS A 176 -22.60 -1.03 -9.14
CA LYS A 176 -21.88 0.25 -8.96
C LYS A 176 -22.46 0.97 -7.77
N TRP A 177 -21.60 1.43 -6.89
CA TRP A 177 -21.94 2.35 -5.79
C TRP A 177 -20.73 3.19 -5.41
N GLU A 178 -20.96 4.22 -4.65
CA GLU A 178 -19.91 4.96 -3.97
C GLU A 178 -19.46 4.17 -2.72
N SER A 179 -18.18 4.00 -2.53
CA SER A 179 -17.57 3.34 -1.38
C SER A 179 -16.71 4.30 -0.58
#